data_798dfc02a26a2bfb93573c10fec52096
#
_entry.id   798dfc02a26a2bfb93573c10fec52096
#
_cell.length_a   1.000
_cell.length_b   1.000
_cell.length_c   1.000
_cell.angle_alpha   90.00
_cell.angle_beta   90.00
_cell.angle_gamma   90.00
#
_symmetry.space_group_name_H-M   'P 1'
#
loop_
_entity.id
_entity.type
_entity.pdbx_description
1 polymer ?
#
loop_
_entity_poly.entity_id
_entity_poly.type
_entity_poly.pdbx_seq_one_letter_code
_entity_poly.pdbx_strand_id
1 'polypeptide(L)'
;RAVNGQFTPAEPGEIRNFFNEVNYRDPLVMRTHMHHWIELARPPALGVSQLRITPLLYNIWDARSEGLATGVEEMMMHAGLFDDRPRSRELVWIMLAQRAARALSGLYLHGNDFEMEEAVEHAMRWTPRGWLPDGALVRGEQHLYLRQPGYGTSYLSGKIQIEELLAERALQLQDEFTIGSFFDDFFESGIVPTVLVRWEMTGERDPILDGPLGYR
;
A
#
# COMPACT_ATOMS: atom_id res chain seq x y z
N ARG A 1 -12.82 3.01 -13.54
CA ARG A 1 -14.07 3.18 -14.30
C ARG A 1 -15.16 2.56 -13.48
N ALA A 2 -16.14 3.37 -13.01
CA ALA A 2 -17.38 2.81 -12.55
C ALA A 2 -17.97 2.02 -13.72
N VAL A 3 -17.93 0.71 -13.61
CA VAL A 3 -18.59 -0.13 -14.58
C VAL A 3 -20.06 -0.02 -14.27
N ASN A 4 -20.78 0.78 -15.05
CA ASN A 4 -22.24 0.78 -15.08
C ASN A 4 -22.78 -0.52 -15.69
N GLY A 5 -22.15 -1.64 -15.36
CA GLY A 5 -22.58 -2.96 -15.74
C GLY A 5 -23.38 -3.58 -14.61
N GLN A 6 -24.50 -4.16 -14.94
CA GLN A 6 -25.16 -5.04 -13.98
C GLN A 6 -24.21 -6.18 -13.61
N PHE A 7 -24.08 -6.41 -12.31
CA PHE A 7 -23.32 -7.57 -11.84
C PHE A 7 -23.98 -8.84 -12.33
N THR A 8 -23.22 -9.59 -13.08
CA THR A 8 -23.61 -10.96 -13.44
C THR A 8 -22.82 -11.89 -12.55
N PRO A 9 -23.46 -12.70 -11.71
CA PRO A 9 -22.76 -13.70 -10.93
C PRO A 9 -21.90 -14.60 -11.83
N ALA A 10 -20.73 -15.04 -11.32
CA ALA A 10 -19.91 -16.01 -12.04
C ALA A 10 -20.66 -17.31 -12.21
N GLU A 11 -20.61 -17.88 -13.41
CA GLU A 11 -21.09 -19.23 -13.65
C GLU A 11 -20.18 -20.26 -12.95
N PRO A 12 -20.70 -21.42 -12.55
CA PRO A 12 -19.88 -22.47 -11.97
C PRO A 12 -18.69 -22.82 -12.86
N GLY A 13 -17.46 -22.66 -12.32
CA GLY A 13 -16.22 -22.89 -13.04
C GLY A 13 -15.68 -21.70 -13.83
N GLU A 14 -16.38 -20.58 -13.88
CA GLU A 14 -15.88 -19.35 -14.45
C GLU A 14 -14.81 -18.72 -13.53
N ILE A 15 -13.61 -18.49 -14.08
CA ILE A 15 -12.54 -17.81 -13.37
C ILE A 15 -12.69 -16.30 -13.62
N ARG A 16 -12.91 -15.54 -12.56
CA ARG A 16 -13.00 -14.09 -12.63
C ARG A 16 -11.83 -13.42 -11.95
N ASN A 17 -11.57 -12.19 -12.37
CA ASN A 17 -10.59 -11.35 -11.70
C ASN A 17 -11.01 -11.12 -10.23
N PHE A 18 -10.18 -11.57 -9.29
CA PHE A 18 -10.47 -11.52 -7.85
C PHE A 18 -10.77 -10.10 -7.37
N PHE A 19 -10.00 -9.10 -7.81
CA PHE A 19 -10.22 -7.72 -7.40
C PHE A 19 -11.56 -7.17 -7.86
N ASN A 20 -12.01 -7.53 -9.05
CA ASN A 20 -13.33 -7.13 -9.54
C ASN A 20 -14.43 -7.77 -8.70
N GLU A 21 -14.30 -9.05 -8.35
CA GLU A 21 -15.27 -9.74 -7.49
C GLU A 21 -15.31 -9.13 -6.09
N VAL A 22 -14.15 -8.81 -5.48
CA VAL A 22 -14.09 -8.15 -4.17
C VAL A 22 -14.73 -6.76 -4.24
N ASN A 23 -14.36 -5.93 -5.23
CA ASN A 23 -14.95 -4.61 -5.40
C ASN A 23 -16.47 -4.64 -5.50
N TYR A 24 -16.98 -5.68 -6.08
CA TYR A 24 -18.39 -5.82 -6.32
C TYR A 24 -19.15 -6.39 -5.11
N ARG A 25 -18.62 -7.46 -4.50
CA ARG A 25 -19.28 -8.20 -3.42
C ARG A 25 -19.03 -7.61 -2.04
N ASP A 26 -17.84 -7.03 -1.85
CA ASP A 26 -17.43 -6.42 -0.59
C ASP A 26 -16.64 -5.12 -0.84
N PRO A 27 -17.31 -4.08 -1.36
CA PRO A 27 -16.66 -2.83 -1.73
C PRO A 27 -16.02 -2.11 -0.53
N LEU A 28 -16.42 -2.43 0.71
CA LEU A 28 -15.89 -1.79 1.89
C LEU A 28 -14.40 -2.11 2.10
N VAL A 29 -14.00 -3.36 1.83
CA VAL A 29 -12.59 -3.78 1.91
C VAL A 29 -11.72 -2.96 0.95
N MET A 30 -12.19 -2.75 -0.28
CA MET A 30 -11.45 -1.94 -1.25
C MET A 30 -11.49 -0.44 -0.93
N ARG A 31 -12.54 0.05 -0.26
CA ARG A 31 -12.64 1.48 0.11
C ARG A 31 -11.64 1.88 1.17
N THR A 32 -11.24 0.99 2.06
CA THR A 32 -10.18 1.28 3.04
C THR A 32 -8.85 1.56 2.35
N HIS A 33 -8.58 0.91 1.22
CA HIS A 33 -7.39 1.17 0.39
C HIS A 33 -7.41 2.55 -0.29
N MET A 34 -8.57 3.17 -0.46
CA MET A 34 -8.69 4.46 -1.16
C MET A 34 -8.17 5.67 -0.35
N HIS A 35 -7.65 5.47 0.85
CA HIS A 35 -7.15 6.54 1.72
C HIS A 35 -6.06 7.39 1.07
N HIS A 36 -5.15 6.79 0.31
CA HIS A 36 -4.12 7.52 -0.42
C HIS A 36 -4.70 8.48 -1.49
N TRP A 37 -5.82 8.12 -2.14
CA TRP A 37 -6.50 9.01 -3.07
C TRP A 37 -7.23 10.14 -2.36
N ILE A 38 -7.82 9.86 -1.18
CA ILE A 38 -8.48 10.86 -0.35
C ILE A 38 -7.43 11.89 0.12
N GLU A 39 -6.25 11.44 0.48
CA GLU A 39 -5.15 12.30 0.87
C GLU A 39 -4.69 13.20 -0.28
N LEU A 40 -4.47 12.65 -1.47
CA LEU A 40 -4.11 13.41 -2.65
C LEU A 40 -5.17 14.46 -3.05
N ALA A 41 -6.42 14.22 -2.71
CA ALA A 41 -7.53 15.13 -2.97
C ALA A 41 -7.68 16.22 -1.89
N ARG A 42 -6.97 16.14 -0.76
CA ARG A 42 -7.02 17.19 0.28
C ARG A 42 -6.41 18.49 -0.25
N PRO A 43 -7.08 19.64 -0.03
CA PRO A 43 -6.45 20.91 -0.33
C PRO A 43 -5.22 21.07 0.58
N PRO A 44 -4.09 21.55 0.03
CA PRO A 44 -2.90 21.82 0.84
C PRO A 44 -3.18 22.91 1.87
N ALA A 45 -2.59 22.80 3.04
CA ALA A 45 -2.62 23.86 4.03
C ALA A 45 -1.94 25.12 3.50
N LEU A 46 -2.39 26.28 3.91
CA LEU A 46 -1.78 27.55 3.51
C LEU A 46 -0.30 27.61 3.95
N GLY A 47 0.57 27.94 2.99
CA GLY A 47 2.00 28.07 3.26
C GLY A 47 2.81 26.79 3.15
N VAL A 48 2.19 25.67 2.81
CA VAL A 48 2.91 24.40 2.57
C VAL A 48 3.77 24.49 1.31
N SER A 49 5.01 24.01 1.40
CA SER A 49 5.93 23.93 0.27
C SER A 49 5.36 23.08 -0.85
N GLN A 50 5.55 23.53 -2.09
CA GLN A 50 5.19 22.76 -3.30
C GLN A 50 5.86 21.37 -3.32
N LEU A 51 7.02 21.21 -2.71
CA LEU A 51 7.73 19.94 -2.57
C LEU A 51 6.94 18.89 -1.77
N ARG A 52 6.03 19.35 -0.90
CA ARG A 52 5.20 18.50 -0.04
C ARG A 52 3.83 18.18 -0.65
N ILE A 53 3.46 18.90 -1.69
CA ILE A 53 2.13 18.79 -2.33
C ILE A 53 2.22 18.06 -3.65
N THR A 54 3.28 18.31 -4.40
CA THR A 54 3.42 17.79 -5.77
C THR A 54 4.52 16.75 -5.83
N PRO A 55 4.22 15.55 -6.30
CA PRO A 55 5.21 14.54 -6.59
C PRO A 55 6.27 15.07 -7.59
N LEU A 56 7.51 15.18 -7.13
CA LEU A 56 8.60 15.70 -7.98
C LEU A 56 9.31 14.63 -8.81
N LEU A 57 9.34 13.41 -8.29
CA LEU A 57 10.06 12.29 -8.87
C LEU A 57 9.20 11.03 -8.83
N TYR A 58 9.48 10.11 -9.72
CA TYR A 58 8.83 8.80 -9.73
C TYR A 58 9.07 8.08 -8.40
N ASN A 59 8.03 7.54 -7.81
CA ASN A 59 8.04 6.55 -6.72
C ASN A 59 8.67 6.98 -5.40
N ILE A 60 9.19 8.18 -5.27
CA ILE A 60 9.91 8.58 -4.06
C ILE A 60 9.05 8.48 -2.79
N TRP A 61 7.73 8.45 -2.94
CA TRP A 61 6.75 8.36 -1.86
C TRP A 61 5.72 7.25 -2.02
N ASP A 62 5.90 6.33 -2.97
CA ASP A 62 4.97 5.19 -3.12
C ASP A 62 4.91 4.38 -1.82
N ALA A 63 6.03 4.22 -1.12
CA ALA A 63 6.05 3.60 0.20
C ALA A 63 5.16 4.35 1.21
N ARG A 64 5.07 5.67 1.11
CA ARG A 64 4.15 6.45 1.94
C ARG A 64 2.70 6.26 1.53
N SER A 65 2.38 6.39 0.26
CA SER A 65 1.00 6.35 -0.26
C SER A 65 0.42 4.94 -0.25
N GLU A 66 1.10 4.00 -0.87
CA GLU A 66 0.66 2.61 -0.94
C GLU A 66 0.79 1.90 0.41
N GLY A 67 1.83 2.25 1.17
CA GLY A 67 2.00 1.77 2.54
C GLY A 67 0.89 2.26 3.45
N LEU A 68 0.49 3.52 3.36
CA LEU A 68 -0.64 4.08 4.09
C LEU A 68 -1.93 3.32 3.74
N ALA A 69 -2.24 3.19 2.45
CA ALA A 69 -3.44 2.50 2.00
C ALA A 69 -3.49 1.05 2.50
N THR A 70 -2.36 0.35 2.42
CA THR A 70 -2.25 -1.05 2.88
C THR A 70 -2.35 -1.14 4.41
N GLY A 71 -1.70 -0.23 5.14
CA GLY A 71 -1.78 -0.17 6.60
C GLY A 71 -3.19 0.14 7.11
N VAL A 72 -3.89 1.08 6.47
CA VAL A 72 -5.27 1.44 6.84
C VAL A 72 -6.23 0.27 6.65
N GLU A 73 -6.07 -0.58 5.64
CA GLU A 73 -6.89 -1.80 5.51
C GLU A 73 -6.82 -2.66 6.78
N GLU A 74 -5.61 -2.89 7.30
CA GLU A 74 -5.39 -3.69 8.49
C GLU A 74 -5.80 -2.96 9.77
N MET A 75 -5.47 -1.68 9.91
CA MET A 75 -5.87 -0.87 11.05
C MET A 75 -7.39 -0.81 11.22
N MET A 76 -8.14 -0.61 10.12
CA MET A 76 -9.61 -0.61 10.15
C MET A 76 -10.19 -1.99 10.51
N MET A 77 -9.53 -3.06 10.05
CA MET A 77 -9.89 -4.42 10.44
C MET A 77 -9.71 -4.63 11.96
N HIS A 78 -8.59 -4.18 12.52
CA HIS A 78 -8.33 -4.28 13.96
C HIS A 78 -9.20 -3.33 14.79
N ALA A 79 -9.62 -2.20 14.22
CA ALA A 79 -10.58 -1.28 14.83
C ALA A 79 -12.03 -1.81 14.85
N GLY A 80 -12.27 -3.01 14.32
CA GLY A 80 -13.59 -3.65 14.36
C GLY A 80 -14.49 -3.38 13.16
N LEU A 81 -13.99 -2.73 12.09
CA LEU A 81 -14.80 -2.40 10.91
C LEU A 81 -15.48 -3.63 10.28
N PHE A 82 -14.90 -4.80 10.46
CA PHE A 82 -15.38 -6.06 9.86
C PHE A 82 -15.78 -7.11 10.92
N ASP A 83 -16.13 -6.72 12.15
CA ASP A 83 -16.44 -7.67 13.21
C ASP A 83 -17.71 -8.48 12.91
N ASP A 84 -18.67 -7.88 12.23
CA ASP A 84 -19.88 -8.53 11.72
C ASP A 84 -19.66 -9.27 10.38
N ARG A 85 -18.45 -9.18 9.80
CA ARG A 85 -18.08 -9.69 8.47
C ARG A 85 -16.77 -10.46 8.51
N PRO A 86 -16.70 -11.65 9.12
CA PRO A 86 -15.43 -12.36 9.31
C PRO A 86 -14.71 -12.67 7.99
N ARG A 87 -15.44 -12.85 6.89
CA ARG A 87 -14.83 -13.06 5.57
C ARG A 87 -14.17 -11.81 4.98
N SER A 88 -14.65 -10.62 5.33
CA SER A 88 -14.00 -9.37 4.93
C SER A 88 -12.62 -9.23 5.59
N ARG A 89 -12.47 -9.73 6.83
CA ARG A 89 -11.17 -9.83 7.51
C ARG A 89 -10.20 -10.76 6.76
N GLU A 90 -10.69 -11.89 6.29
CA GLU A 90 -9.88 -12.80 5.45
C GLU A 90 -9.40 -12.12 4.16
N LEU A 91 -10.27 -11.30 3.53
CA LEU A 91 -9.92 -10.58 2.30
C LEU A 91 -8.76 -9.61 2.49
N VAL A 92 -8.66 -8.93 3.62
CA VAL A 92 -7.52 -8.04 3.94
C VAL A 92 -6.20 -8.83 3.87
N TRP A 93 -6.14 -9.99 4.51
CA TRP A 93 -4.94 -10.84 4.49
C TRP A 93 -4.64 -11.43 3.12
N ILE A 94 -5.67 -11.80 2.37
CA ILE A 94 -5.53 -12.30 1.01
C ILE A 94 -4.92 -11.23 0.10
N MET A 95 -5.40 -10.00 0.20
CA MET A 95 -4.89 -8.88 -0.58
C MET A 95 -3.43 -8.56 -0.21
N LEU A 96 -3.09 -8.63 1.07
CA LEU A 96 -1.70 -8.45 1.51
C LEU A 96 -0.79 -9.55 0.95
N ALA A 97 -1.23 -10.82 1.00
CA ALA A 97 -0.48 -11.94 0.43
C ALA A 97 -0.26 -11.80 -1.08
N GLN A 98 -1.28 -11.34 -1.81
CA GLN A 98 -1.14 -11.07 -3.25
C GLN A 98 -0.13 -9.96 -3.54
N ARG A 99 -0.13 -8.89 -2.75
CA ARG A 99 0.86 -7.81 -2.87
C ARG A 99 2.27 -8.33 -2.60
N ALA A 100 2.44 -9.16 -1.57
CA ALA A 100 3.73 -9.78 -1.25
C ALA A 100 4.27 -10.65 -2.39
N ALA A 101 3.42 -11.51 -2.98
CA ALA A 101 3.81 -12.37 -4.09
C ALA A 101 4.25 -11.55 -5.32
N ARG A 102 3.51 -10.48 -5.65
CA ARG A 102 3.85 -9.59 -6.77
C ARG A 102 5.09 -8.75 -6.48
N ALA A 103 5.25 -8.26 -5.26
CA ALA A 103 6.43 -7.52 -4.83
C ALA A 103 7.71 -8.33 -4.99
N LEU A 104 7.68 -9.59 -4.55
CA LEU A 104 8.82 -10.49 -4.64
C LEU A 104 9.16 -10.81 -6.10
N SER A 105 8.14 -11.06 -6.93
CA SER A 105 8.32 -11.23 -8.38
C SER A 105 8.98 -10.00 -9.03
N GLY A 106 8.55 -8.80 -8.65
CA GLY A 106 9.12 -7.55 -9.12
C GLY A 106 10.59 -7.37 -8.72
N LEU A 107 10.97 -7.81 -7.52
CA LEU A 107 12.37 -7.79 -7.08
C LEU A 107 13.25 -8.72 -7.93
N TYR A 108 12.80 -9.93 -8.20
CA TYR A 108 13.52 -10.88 -9.07
C TYR A 108 13.65 -10.36 -10.51
N LEU A 109 12.61 -9.68 -11.03
CA LEU A 109 12.70 -8.99 -12.32
C LEU A 109 13.79 -7.91 -12.34
N HIS A 110 13.82 -7.05 -11.31
CA HIS A 110 14.83 -6.00 -11.20
C HIS A 110 16.24 -6.54 -10.98
N GLY A 111 16.35 -7.69 -10.29
CA GLY A 111 17.59 -8.41 -10.10
C GLY A 111 18.12 -9.12 -11.36
N ASN A 112 17.32 -9.17 -12.42
CA ASN A 112 17.55 -10.02 -13.61
C ASN A 112 17.63 -11.52 -13.28
N ASP A 113 16.96 -11.93 -12.20
CA ASP A 113 16.83 -13.33 -11.81
C ASP A 113 15.65 -14.00 -12.53
N PHE A 114 14.66 -13.22 -12.92
CA PHE A 114 13.47 -13.66 -13.64
C PHE A 114 13.29 -12.90 -14.97
N GLU A 115 12.82 -13.62 -15.97
CA GLU A 115 12.16 -13.02 -17.12
C GLU A 115 10.69 -12.68 -16.78
N MET A 116 10.01 -11.92 -17.65
CA MET A 116 8.63 -11.47 -17.39
C MET A 116 7.67 -12.63 -17.15
N GLU A 117 7.77 -13.69 -17.93
CA GLU A 117 6.94 -14.88 -17.83
C GLU A 117 7.13 -15.59 -16.49
N GLU A 118 8.37 -15.73 -16.05
CA GLU A 118 8.73 -16.35 -14.77
C GLU A 118 8.17 -15.53 -13.59
N ALA A 119 8.25 -14.20 -13.69
CA ALA A 119 7.70 -13.30 -12.66
C ALA A 119 6.16 -13.41 -12.58
N VAL A 120 5.50 -13.49 -13.71
CA VAL A 120 4.04 -13.70 -13.76
C VAL A 120 3.65 -15.04 -13.15
N GLU A 121 4.33 -16.12 -13.57
CA GLU A 121 4.08 -17.46 -13.03
C GLU A 121 4.34 -17.54 -11.52
N HIS A 122 5.44 -16.93 -11.06
CA HIS A 122 5.77 -16.87 -9.64
C HIS A 122 4.66 -16.18 -8.84
N ALA A 123 4.22 -14.99 -9.26
CA ALA A 123 3.15 -14.28 -8.57
C ALA A 123 1.84 -15.06 -8.54
N MET A 124 1.47 -15.69 -9.65
CA MET A 124 0.27 -16.54 -9.73
C MET A 124 0.39 -17.78 -8.83
N ARG A 125 1.54 -18.44 -8.83
CA ARG A 125 1.80 -19.66 -8.06
C ARG A 125 1.71 -19.43 -6.55
N TRP A 126 2.25 -18.31 -6.07
CA TRP A 126 2.32 -18.01 -4.65
C TRP A 126 1.11 -17.25 -4.12
N THR A 127 0.17 -16.94 -5.00
CA THR A 127 -1.14 -16.41 -4.58
C THR A 127 -2.06 -17.56 -4.20
N PRO A 128 -2.63 -17.57 -2.98
CA PRO A 128 -3.48 -18.67 -2.53
C PRO A 128 -4.64 -18.95 -3.48
N ARG A 129 -4.93 -20.22 -3.72
CA ARG A 129 -6.11 -20.70 -4.47
C ARG A 129 -6.27 -20.11 -5.88
N GLY A 130 -5.21 -19.63 -6.50
CA GLY A 130 -5.31 -19.07 -7.83
C GLY A 130 -6.13 -17.78 -7.90
N TRP A 131 -6.11 -16.96 -6.87
CA TRP A 131 -6.81 -15.66 -6.86
C TRP A 131 -6.20 -14.62 -7.79
N LEU A 132 -5.05 -14.89 -8.39
CA LEU A 132 -4.52 -14.19 -9.54
C LEU A 132 -4.45 -15.13 -10.75
N PRO A 133 -5.60 -15.65 -11.24
CA PRO A 133 -5.59 -16.58 -12.37
C PRO A 133 -5.32 -15.88 -13.69
N ASP A 134 -5.49 -14.56 -13.72
CA ASP A 134 -5.33 -13.75 -14.93
C ASP A 134 -3.89 -13.24 -15.02
N GLY A 135 -3.08 -13.98 -15.77
CA GLY A 135 -1.71 -13.57 -16.06
C GLY A 135 -1.60 -12.22 -16.75
N ALA A 136 -2.64 -11.75 -17.44
CA ALA A 136 -2.62 -10.43 -18.09
C ALA A 136 -2.62 -9.30 -17.06
N LEU A 137 -3.40 -9.42 -15.96
CA LEU A 137 -3.36 -8.45 -14.86
C LEU A 137 -1.98 -8.41 -14.21
N VAL A 138 -1.47 -9.59 -13.84
CA VAL A 138 -0.15 -9.70 -13.18
C VAL A 138 0.95 -9.16 -14.07
N ARG A 139 0.92 -9.49 -15.36
CA ARG A 139 1.87 -8.96 -16.36
C ARG A 139 1.80 -7.43 -16.44
N GLY A 140 0.60 -6.85 -16.47
CA GLY A 140 0.41 -5.40 -16.47
C GLY A 140 1.05 -4.73 -15.26
N GLU A 141 0.88 -5.33 -14.07
CA GLU A 141 1.49 -4.84 -12.84
C GLU A 141 3.01 -5.02 -12.82
N GLN A 142 3.55 -6.14 -13.29
CA GLN A 142 5.00 -6.33 -13.39
C GLN A 142 5.63 -5.32 -14.38
N HIS A 143 4.96 -4.97 -15.47
CA HIS A 143 5.39 -3.89 -16.35
C HIS A 143 5.36 -2.52 -15.66
N LEU A 144 4.37 -2.27 -14.80
CA LEU A 144 4.33 -1.06 -13.97
C LEU A 144 5.55 -1.03 -13.04
N TYR A 145 5.85 -2.13 -12.34
CA TYR A 145 6.97 -2.22 -11.40
C TYR A 145 8.32 -2.02 -12.10
N LEU A 146 8.49 -2.57 -13.31
CA LEU A 146 9.72 -2.32 -14.09
C LEU A 146 9.91 -0.84 -14.44
N ARG A 147 8.82 -0.13 -14.76
CA ARG A 147 8.88 1.32 -15.03
C ARG A 147 9.00 2.17 -13.79
N GLN A 148 8.61 1.63 -12.65
CA GLN A 148 8.60 2.28 -11.35
C GLN A 148 9.30 1.38 -10.32
N PRO A 149 10.65 1.40 -10.28
CA PRO A 149 11.41 0.56 -9.35
C PRO A 149 11.03 0.82 -7.90
N GLY A 150 10.75 -0.25 -7.17
CA GLY A 150 10.31 -0.17 -5.77
C GLY A 150 8.80 -0.10 -5.57
N TYR A 151 8.01 0.13 -6.64
CA TYR A 151 6.54 0.23 -6.50
C TYR A 151 5.94 -1.04 -5.88
N GLY A 152 6.29 -2.22 -6.40
CA GLY A 152 5.75 -3.49 -5.89
C GLY A 152 6.05 -3.74 -4.42
N THR A 153 7.19 -3.32 -3.93
CA THR A 153 7.59 -3.48 -2.52
C THR A 153 7.02 -2.40 -1.61
N SER A 154 6.61 -1.27 -2.17
CA SER A 154 6.14 -0.09 -1.43
C SER A 154 4.92 -0.37 -0.55
N TYR A 155 4.03 -1.26 -0.98
CA TYR A 155 2.88 -1.70 -0.20
C TYR A 155 3.26 -2.24 1.18
N LEU A 156 4.26 -3.13 1.22
CA LEU A 156 4.68 -3.77 2.46
C LEU A 156 5.67 -2.94 3.24
N SER A 157 6.72 -2.45 2.57
CA SER A 157 7.75 -1.66 3.23
C SER A 157 7.18 -0.37 3.83
N GLY A 158 6.30 0.31 3.09
CA GLY A 158 5.64 1.51 3.57
C GLY A 158 4.66 1.24 4.71
N LYS A 159 3.88 0.13 4.63
CA LYS A 159 3.03 -0.31 5.73
C LYS A 159 3.85 -0.49 7.01
N ILE A 160 4.95 -1.24 6.94
CA ILE A 160 5.82 -1.50 8.10
C ILE A 160 6.37 -0.18 8.67
N GLN A 161 6.89 0.70 7.81
CA GLN A 161 7.42 2.00 8.24
C GLN A 161 6.38 2.87 8.96
N ILE A 162 5.14 2.86 8.49
CA ILE A 162 4.06 3.66 9.11
C ILE A 162 3.63 3.03 10.44
N GLU A 163 3.56 1.72 10.53
CA GLU A 163 3.23 1.02 11.76
C GLU A 163 4.31 1.20 12.83
N GLU A 164 5.59 1.15 12.44
CA GLU A 164 6.72 1.45 13.33
C GLU A 164 6.66 2.89 13.82
N LEU A 165 6.39 3.85 12.93
CA LEU A 165 6.22 5.26 13.30
C LEU A 165 5.06 5.46 14.26
N LEU A 166 3.91 4.80 14.01
CA LEU A 166 2.76 4.87 14.90
C LEU A 166 3.09 4.32 16.30
N ALA A 167 3.77 3.18 16.36
CA ALA A 167 4.20 2.59 17.62
C ALA A 167 5.20 3.50 18.35
N GLU A 168 6.15 4.09 17.64
CA GLU A 168 7.12 5.03 18.20
C GLU A 168 6.44 6.27 18.77
N ARG A 169 5.50 6.88 18.03
CA ARG A 169 4.73 8.03 18.52
C ARG A 169 3.86 7.69 19.71
N ALA A 170 3.25 6.52 19.74
CA ALA A 170 2.50 6.06 20.89
C ALA A 170 3.38 5.93 22.15
N LEU A 171 4.61 5.44 21.99
CA LEU A 171 5.60 5.36 23.08
C LEU A 171 6.08 6.73 23.56
N GLN A 172 6.26 7.69 22.63
CA GLN A 172 6.69 9.05 22.97
C GLN A 172 5.61 9.83 23.71
N LEU A 173 4.37 9.73 23.25
CA LEU A 173 3.26 10.54 23.74
C LEU A 173 2.48 9.89 24.91
N GLN A 174 2.63 8.60 25.10
CA GLN A 174 1.96 7.85 26.17
C GLN A 174 0.45 8.16 26.25
N ASP A 175 -0.02 8.69 27.37
CA ASP A 175 -1.44 9.00 27.62
C ASP A 175 -1.98 10.14 26.70
N GLU A 176 -1.11 10.93 26.08
CA GLU A 176 -1.49 11.99 25.13
C GLU A 176 -1.69 11.47 23.71
N PHE A 177 -1.30 10.22 23.44
CA PHE A 177 -1.41 9.62 22.12
C PHE A 177 -2.86 9.34 21.73
N THR A 178 -3.24 9.76 20.53
CA THR A 178 -4.47 9.31 19.86
C THR A 178 -4.20 8.97 18.41
N ILE A 179 -4.91 8.00 17.87
CA ILE A 179 -4.84 7.66 16.44
C ILE A 179 -5.20 8.87 15.56
N GLY A 180 -6.18 9.67 15.99
CA GLY A 180 -6.59 10.88 15.26
C GLY A 180 -5.46 11.88 15.15
N SER A 181 -4.83 12.26 16.27
CA SER A 181 -3.72 13.21 16.27
C SER A 181 -2.52 12.68 15.49
N PHE A 182 -2.23 11.38 15.56
CA PHE A 182 -1.18 10.77 14.75
C PHE A 182 -1.42 11.00 13.25
N PHE A 183 -2.63 10.73 12.75
CA PHE A 183 -2.92 10.93 11.34
C PHE A 183 -3.01 12.39 10.94
N ASP A 184 -3.44 13.29 11.82
CA ASP A 184 -3.41 14.71 11.55
C ASP A 184 -1.95 15.19 11.33
N ASP A 185 -1.03 14.87 12.24
CA ASP A 185 0.40 15.18 12.11
C ASP A 185 1.02 14.52 10.87
N PHE A 186 0.68 13.24 10.62
CA PHE A 186 1.18 12.49 9.46
C PHE A 186 0.76 13.14 8.13
N PHE A 187 -0.48 13.62 8.05
CA PHE A 187 -0.98 14.30 6.84
C PHE A 187 -0.45 15.72 6.70
N GLU A 188 -0.19 16.42 7.81
CA GLU A 188 0.43 17.76 7.78
C GLU A 188 1.85 17.73 7.24
N SER A 189 2.60 16.66 7.48
CA SER A 189 3.93 16.45 6.91
C SER A 189 3.93 16.46 5.37
N GLY A 190 2.77 16.24 4.75
CA GLY A 190 2.60 16.24 3.31
C GLY A 190 3.11 14.96 2.64
N ILE A 191 3.22 14.99 1.32
CA ILE A 191 3.59 13.81 0.51
C ILE A 191 5.10 13.77 0.36
N VAL A 192 5.77 13.29 1.38
CA VAL A 192 7.22 13.08 1.44
C VAL A 192 7.53 11.67 1.92
N PRO A 193 8.74 11.14 1.68
CA PRO A 193 9.14 9.81 2.15
C PRO A 193 8.90 9.61 3.64
N THR A 194 8.45 8.44 4.05
CA THR A 194 8.08 8.11 5.43
C THR A 194 9.22 8.37 6.42
N VAL A 195 10.47 8.18 6.01
CA VAL A 195 11.64 8.48 6.86
C VAL A 195 11.78 9.98 7.20
N LEU A 196 11.33 10.86 6.32
CA LEU A 196 11.29 12.31 6.57
C LEU A 196 10.09 12.68 7.44
N VAL A 197 8.93 12.03 7.22
CA VAL A 197 7.77 12.17 8.11
C VAL A 197 8.15 11.75 9.53
N ARG A 198 8.83 10.60 9.67
CA ARG A 198 9.32 10.11 10.95
C ARG A 198 10.20 11.16 11.64
N TRP A 199 11.20 11.67 10.94
CA TRP A 199 12.09 12.69 11.50
C TRP A 199 11.33 13.95 11.94
N GLU A 200 10.38 14.42 11.16
CA GLU A 200 9.56 15.58 11.47
C GLU A 200 8.66 15.36 12.69
N MET A 201 7.99 14.20 12.76
CA MET A 201 7.06 13.89 13.85
C MET A 201 7.77 13.53 15.17
N THR A 202 8.88 12.81 15.11
CA THR A 202 9.54 12.25 16.31
C THR A 202 10.76 13.06 16.78
N GLY A 203 11.35 13.86 15.90
CA GLY A 203 12.66 14.48 16.10
C GLY A 203 13.84 13.51 15.87
N GLU A 204 13.58 12.23 15.67
CA GLU A 204 14.59 11.19 15.51
C GLU A 204 14.98 11.02 14.04
N ARG A 205 16.26 11.26 13.75
CA ARG A 205 16.80 11.13 12.41
C ARG A 205 17.03 9.65 12.07
N ASP A 206 16.47 9.18 10.97
CA ASP A 206 16.69 7.83 10.52
C ASP A 206 18.13 7.66 9.99
N PRO A 207 18.86 6.60 10.37
CA PRO A 207 20.21 6.32 9.90
C PRO A 207 20.36 6.26 8.37
N ILE A 208 19.30 5.88 7.66
CA ILE A 208 19.30 5.85 6.19
C ILE A 208 19.57 7.24 5.58
N LEU A 209 19.24 8.31 6.29
CA LEU A 209 19.46 9.68 5.87
C LEU A 209 20.95 10.09 5.96
N ASP A 210 21.76 9.31 6.65
CA ASP A 210 23.21 9.50 6.73
C ASP A 210 23.94 8.81 5.57
N GLY A 211 23.20 8.05 4.72
CA GLY A 211 23.67 7.33 3.55
C GLY A 211 24.33 6.00 3.88
N PRO A 212 24.24 5.02 2.98
CA PRO A 212 24.77 3.66 3.19
C PRO A 212 26.31 3.60 3.24
N LEU A 213 27.00 4.68 2.95
CA LEU A 213 28.47 4.75 2.83
C LEU A 213 29.11 5.84 3.67
N GLY A 214 28.39 6.39 4.64
CA GLY A 214 29.00 7.36 5.56
C GLY A 214 29.60 8.61 4.89
N TYR A 215 28.98 9.07 3.81
CA TYR A 215 29.33 10.38 3.25
C TYR A 215 28.92 11.46 4.27
N ARG A 216 29.93 11.88 5.03
CA ARG A 216 29.85 13.05 5.91
C ARG A 216 30.16 14.30 5.12
#